data_a667d810fcf534a0c605b1d5b63963a2
#
_entry.id   a667d810fcf534a0c605b1d5b63963a2
#
_cell.length_a   1.000
_cell.length_b   1.000
_cell.length_c   1.000
_cell.angle_alpha   90.00
_cell.angle_beta   90.00
_cell.angle_gamma   90.00
#
_symmetry.space_group_name_H-M   'P 1'
#
loop_
_entity.id
_entity.type
_entity.pdbx_description
1 polymer ?
#
loop_
_entity_poly.entity_id
_entity_poly.type
_entity_poly.pdbx_seq_one_letter_code
_entity_poly.pdbx_strand_id
1 'polypeptide(L)'
;KVYESNKKGQPILIFTSSVNKSEQYSKLLKSKNIVHTVLNAKNHEKEADIIANAGKIGSVIITTSISGRGVDIQLGGKKQNVEEKKSNEEKEKVKSLGGLFVIGTERMESRRVDNQARGRSGRQGDEGNSIFYVSLEDDLMRIFGSESMSNMLEKLGLKDGESIDHPWINKALERAQQKVEARNFDIRKTLLKFDNVLSDQRQVIFSERTKVMDNKEIFSYSDSFLNEIIESL
;
A
#
# COMPACT_ATOMS: atom_id res chain seq x y z
N LYS A 1 22.09 -1.00 -4.10
CA LYS A 1 21.54 0.31 -3.66
C LYS A 1 21.31 0.35 -2.15
N VAL A 2 20.52 -0.56 -1.53
CA VAL A 2 20.27 -0.55 -0.05
C VAL A 2 21.59 -0.53 0.72
N TYR A 3 22.52 -1.42 0.39
CA TYR A 3 23.84 -1.47 1.04
C TYR A 3 24.64 -0.17 0.90
N GLU A 4 24.66 0.40 -0.29
CA GLU A 4 25.39 1.64 -0.58
C GLU A 4 24.81 2.84 0.18
N SER A 5 23.47 2.97 0.19
CA SER A 5 22.78 4.06 0.87
C SER A 5 22.84 3.92 2.39
N ASN A 6 22.72 2.68 2.91
CA ASN A 6 22.87 2.42 4.34
C ASN A 6 24.30 2.75 4.82
N LYS A 7 25.33 2.41 4.04
CA LYS A 7 26.72 2.73 4.36
C LYS A 7 27.01 4.22 4.43
N LYS A 8 26.21 5.04 3.69
CA LYS A 8 26.25 6.50 3.75
C LYS A 8 25.46 7.07 4.93
N GLY A 9 24.65 6.25 5.60
CA GLY A 9 23.76 6.68 6.68
C GLY A 9 22.42 7.24 6.19
N GLN A 10 22.10 7.13 4.89
CA GLN A 10 20.82 7.57 4.35
C GLN A 10 19.68 6.69 4.88
N PRO A 11 18.58 7.26 5.38
CA PRO A 11 17.41 6.49 5.79
C PRO A 11 16.70 5.86 4.59
N ILE A 12 16.28 4.60 4.73
CA ILE A 12 15.72 3.79 3.65
C ILE A 12 14.39 3.19 4.07
N LEU A 13 13.39 3.34 3.22
CA LEU A 13 12.07 2.73 3.37
C LEU A 13 11.81 1.79 2.20
N ILE A 14 11.70 0.49 2.47
CA ILE A 14 11.53 -0.55 1.46
C ILE A 14 10.06 -0.98 1.45
N PHE A 15 9.39 -0.82 0.32
CA PHE A 15 8.01 -1.24 0.10
C PHE A 15 7.94 -2.58 -0.61
N THR A 16 7.12 -3.49 -0.05
CA THR A 16 6.85 -4.81 -0.63
C THR A 16 5.34 -5.03 -0.77
N SER A 17 4.92 -5.89 -1.69
CA SER A 17 3.49 -6.19 -1.93
C SER A 17 2.90 -7.13 -0.88
N SER A 18 3.72 -8.00 -0.27
CA SER A 18 3.23 -9.04 0.62
C SER A 18 4.10 -9.23 1.86
N VAL A 19 3.48 -9.83 2.90
CA VAL A 19 4.18 -10.23 4.14
C VAL A 19 5.31 -11.19 3.83
N ASN A 20 5.09 -12.20 2.98
CA ASN A 20 6.09 -13.20 2.62
C ASN A 20 7.33 -12.55 1.97
N LYS A 21 7.14 -11.63 1.04
CA LYS A 21 8.24 -10.88 0.42
C LYS A 21 8.98 -10.03 1.45
N SER A 22 8.27 -9.41 2.40
CA SER A 22 8.92 -8.64 3.48
C SER A 22 9.83 -9.51 4.34
N GLU A 23 9.43 -10.74 4.64
CA GLU A 23 10.24 -11.71 5.39
C GLU A 23 11.45 -12.21 4.59
N GLN A 24 11.28 -12.45 3.27
CA GLN A 24 12.38 -12.83 2.37
C GLN A 24 13.46 -11.73 2.31
N TYR A 25 13.06 -10.49 2.08
CA TYR A 25 14.00 -9.36 2.08
C TYR A 25 14.64 -9.14 3.45
N SER A 26 13.91 -9.38 4.53
CA SER A 26 14.50 -9.35 5.89
C SER A 26 15.62 -10.37 6.05
N LYS A 27 15.42 -11.62 5.59
CA LYS A 27 16.47 -12.66 5.61
C LYS A 27 17.68 -12.22 4.79
N LEU A 28 17.47 -11.65 3.60
CA LEU A 28 18.54 -11.15 2.75
C LEU A 28 19.32 -9.98 3.39
N LEU A 29 18.64 -9.03 4.04
CA LEU A 29 19.32 -7.95 4.74
C LEU A 29 20.10 -8.44 5.97
N LYS A 30 19.55 -9.41 6.71
CA LYS A 30 20.26 -10.07 7.81
C LYS A 30 21.54 -10.76 7.34
N SER A 31 21.51 -11.49 6.23
CA SER A 31 22.69 -12.15 5.67
C SER A 31 23.79 -11.16 5.23
N LYS A 32 23.41 -9.90 4.98
CA LYS A 32 24.33 -8.78 4.66
C LYS A 32 24.69 -7.94 5.88
N ASN A 33 24.31 -8.37 7.10
CA ASN A 33 24.53 -7.66 8.37
C ASN A 33 23.98 -6.23 8.36
N ILE A 34 22.85 -5.99 7.69
CA ILE A 34 22.15 -4.70 7.70
C ILE A 34 21.09 -4.74 8.80
N VAL A 35 21.25 -3.87 9.80
CA VAL A 35 20.23 -3.67 10.85
C VAL A 35 18.99 -3.05 10.24
N HIS A 36 17.83 -3.66 10.42
CA HIS A 36 16.58 -3.21 9.86
C HIS A 36 15.38 -3.61 10.72
N THR A 37 14.27 -2.93 10.49
CA THR A 37 12.97 -3.23 11.14
C THR A 37 11.98 -3.67 10.09
N VAL A 38 11.12 -4.65 10.42
CA VAL A 38 10.07 -5.14 9.53
C VAL A 38 8.71 -4.74 10.09
N LEU A 39 7.93 -4.06 9.26
CA LEU A 39 6.54 -3.68 9.53
C LEU A 39 5.62 -4.42 8.57
N ASN A 40 4.84 -5.33 9.09
CA ASN A 40 3.83 -6.06 8.35
C ASN A 40 2.64 -6.35 9.28
N ALA A 41 1.59 -6.98 8.75
CA ALA A 41 0.37 -7.28 9.51
C ALA A 41 0.61 -8.12 10.79
N LYS A 42 1.76 -8.79 10.91
CA LYS A 42 2.13 -9.56 12.12
C LYS A 42 2.74 -8.68 13.21
N ASN A 43 3.34 -7.53 12.85
CA ASN A 43 4.14 -6.68 13.74
C ASN A 43 3.69 -5.23 13.68
N HIS A 44 2.42 -4.96 14.04
CA HIS A 44 1.81 -3.63 13.91
C HIS A 44 1.68 -2.84 15.23
N GLU A 45 1.92 -3.47 16.39
CA GLU A 45 1.70 -2.84 17.70
C GLU A 45 2.47 -1.53 17.92
N LYS A 46 3.63 -1.35 17.27
CA LYS A 46 4.47 -0.14 17.35
C LYS A 46 4.63 0.57 16.01
N GLU A 47 3.71 0.33 15.09
CA GLU A 47 3.80 0.81 13.72
C GLU A 47 4.01 2.33 13.64
N ALA A 48 3.19 3.09 14.35
CA ALA A 48 3.26 4.56 14.31
C ALA A 48 4.62 5.10 14.79
N ASP A 49 5.20 4.51 15.84
CA ASP A 49 6.48 4.94 16.37
C ASP A 49 7.65 4.52 15.47
N ILE A 50 7.58 3.35 14.88
CA ILE A 50 8.62 2.87 13.95
C ILE A 50 8.61 3.73 12.69
N ILE A 51 7.45 4.00 12.10
CA ILE A 51 7.33 4.85 10.91
C ILE A 51 7.73 6.30 11.21
N ALA A 52 7.34 6.85 12.34
CA ALA A 52 7.75 8.21 12.73
C ALA A 52 9.28 8.35 12.86
N ASN A 53 9.96 7.26 13.21
CA ASN A 53 11.42 7.21 13.31
C ASN A 53 12.11 6.74 12.01
N ALA A 54 11.36 6.51 10.93
CA ALA A 54 11.92 6.06 9.65
C ALA A 54 12.89 7.08 9.02
N GLY A 55 12.79 8.35 9.39
CA GLY A 55 13.68 9.42 8.93
C GLY A 55 15.00 9.55 9.72
N LYS A 56 15.31 8.69 10.68
CA LYS A 56 16.58 8.72 11.41
C LYS A 56 17.74 8.25 10.54
N ILE A 57 18.93 8.82 10.79
CA ILE A 57 20.16 8.43 10.11
C ILE A 57 20.38 6.91 10.19
N GLY A 58 20.61 6.28 9.04
CA GLY A 58 20.90 4.84 8.92
C GLY A 58 19.70 3.94 9.18
N SER A 59 18.50 4.47 9.37
CA SER A 59 17.29 3.66 9.54
C SER A 59 16.97 2.90 8.27
N VAL A 60 16.70 1.58 8.39
CA VAL A 60 16.23 0.73 7.29
C VAL A 60 14.95 0.05 7.75
N ILE A 61 13.86 0.32 7.04
CA ILE A 61 12.55 -0.25 7.36
C ILE A 61 12.00 -0.96 6.14
N ILE A 62 11.55 -2.20 6.32
CA ILE A 62 10.78 -2.94 5.32
C ILE A 62 9.31 -2.85 5.71
N THR A 63 8.45 -2.43 4.79
CA THR A 63 7.02 -2.29 5.05
C THR A 63 6.18 -2.85 3.92
N THR A 64 4.98 -3.31 4.23
CA THR A 64 3.96 -3.62 3.23
C THR A 64 3.18 -2.35 2.86
N SER A 65 2.47 -2.36 1.74
CA SER A 65 1.86 -1.18 1.11
C SER A 65 0.86 -0.39 1.98
N ILE A 66 0.31 -1.00 3.03
CA ILE A 66 -0.75 -0.42 3.85
C ILE A 66 -0.19 0.27 5.10
N SER A 67 0.98 -0.14 5.56
CA SER A 67 1.56 0.31 6.83
C SER A 67 1.93 1.79 6.84
N GLY A 68 1.68 2.46 7.96
CA GLY A 68 2.04 3.85 8.22
C GLY A 68 1.14 4.89 7.56
N ARG A 69 -0.06 4.53 7.11
CA ARG A 69 -1.02 5.52 6.59
C ARG A 69 -1.43 6.50 7.68
N GLY A 70 -1.35 7.81 7.38
CA GLY A 70 -1.68 8.88 8.34
C GLY A 70 -0.54 9.24 9.30
N VAL A 71 0.59 8.54 9.28
CA VAL A 71 1.78 8.90 10.07
C VAL A 71 2.75 9.69 9.19
N ASP A 72 3.19 10.83 9.69
CA ASP A 72 4.21 11.64 9.04
C ASP A 72 5.62 11.16 9.39
N ILE A 73 6.51 11.12 8.38
CA ILE A 73 7.92 10.77 8.55
C ILE A 73 8.72 12.05 8.59
N GLN A 74 9.26 12.35 9.77
CA GLN A 74 10.12 13.51 9.96
C GLN A 74 11.58 13.11 9.77
N LEU A 75 12.32 13.88 8.95
CA LEU A 75 13.76 13.69 8.80
C LEU A 75 14.46 14.01 10.14
N GLY A 76 15.36 13.13 10.58
CA GLY A 76 15.96 13.16 11.91
C GLY A 76 15.15 12.39 12.98
N GLY A 77 13.91 11.94 12.66
CA GLY A 77 13.02 11.20 13.56
C GLY A 77 12.10 12.07 14.40
N LYS A 78 11.26 11.41 15.23
CA LYS A 78 10.27 12.09 16.08
C LYS A 78 10.96 12.91 17.17
N LYS A 79 10.53 14.13 17.37
CA LYS A 79 10.99 14.99 18.48
C LYS A 79 10.51 14.40 19.81
N GLN A 80 11.32 13.61 20.49
CA GLN A 80 11.08 13.17 21.86
C GLN A 80 12.12 13.85 22.76
N ASN A 81 11.73 14.91 23.48
CA ASN A 81 12.51 15.55 24.55
C ASN A 81 14.01 15.88 24.25
N VAL A 82 14.38 15.94 22.98
CA VAL A 82 15.72 16.32 22.54
C VAL A 82 15.73 17.81 22.30
N GLU A 83 16.77 18.49 22.75
CA GLU A 83 16.99 19.92 22.47
C GLU A 83 16.77 20.21 20.98
N GLU A 84 15.97 21.21 20.64
CA GLU A 84 15.60 21.55 19.25
C GLU A 84 16.81 21.70 18.33
N LYS A 85 17.94 22.12 18.85
CA LYS A 85 19.20 22.26 18.12
C LYS A 85 19.72 20.92 17.58
N LYS A 86 19.73 19.85 18.39
CA LYS A 86 20.19 18.53 17.97
C LYS A 86 19.27 17.91 16.91
N SER A 87 17.95 18.08 17.06
CA SER A 87 16.98 17.61 16.09
C SER A 87 17.15 18.29 14.72
N ASN A 88 17.44 19.60 14.71
CA ASN A 88 17.68 20.33 13.47
C ASN A 88 19.01 19.93 12.79
N GLU A 89 20.07 19.70 13.56
CA GLU A 89 21.34 19.20 13.02
C GLU A 89 21.19 17.80 12.38
N GLU A 90 20.46 16.89 13.00
CA GLU A 90 20.19 15.57 12.45
C GLU A 90 19.35 15.68 11.17
N LYS A 91 18.35 16.55 11.14
CA LYS A 91 17.53 16.83 9.96
C LYS A 91 18.40 17.31 8.79
N GLU A 92 19.26 18.30 9.03
CA GLU A 92 20.13 18.84 7.98
C GLU A 92 21.17 17.81 7.50
N LYS A 93 21.68 16.95 8.38
CA LYS A 93 22.54 15.82 7.98
C LYS A 93 21.78 14.85 7.05
N VAL A 94 20.54 14.47 7.40
CA VAL A 94 19.74 13.60 6.56
C VAL A 94 19.45 14.24 5.20
N LYS A 95 19.16 15.54 5.16
CA LYS A 95 19.00 16.28 3.90
C LYS A 95 20.26 16.24 3.05
N SER A 96 21.42 16.50 3.64
CA SER A 96 22.70 16.46 2.91
C SER A 96 23.03 15.07 2.33
N LEU A 97 22.44 13.99 2.91
CA LEU A 97 22.54 12.62 2.40
C LEU A 97 21.51 12.33 1.28
N GLY A 98 20.65 13.28 0.91
CA GLY A 98 19.61 13.15 -0.10
C GLY A 98 18.25 12.75 0.47
N GLY A 99 18.01 12.96 1.76
CA GLY A 99 16.74 12.73 2.45
C GLY A 99 16.33 11.27 2.54
N LEU A 100 15.04 11.01 2.71
CA LEU A 100 14.50 9.66 2.80
C LEU A 100 14.52 8.97 1.42
N PHE A 101 15.10 7.78 1.36
CA PHE A 101 15.15 6.96 0.15
C PHE A 101 14.06 5.88 0.19
N VAL A 102 13.11 5.97 -0.71
CA VAL A 102 12.01 5.02 -0.86
C VAL A 102 12.35 4.02 -1.97
N ILE A 103 12.32 2.74 -1.66
CA ILE A 103 12.59 1.66 -2.59
C ILE A 103 11.35 0.78 -2.71
N GLY A 104 10.73 0.70 -3.88
CA GLY A 104 9.72 -0.30 -4.20
C GLY A 104 10.39 -1.54 -4.79
N THR A 105 10.07 -2.71 -4.26
CA THR A 105 10.61 -3.99 -4.76
C THR A 105 9.85 -4.54 -5.95
N GLU A 106 8.72 -3.91 -6.27
CA GLU A 106 7.83 -4.23 -7.37
C GLU A 106 6.83 -3.09 -7.59
N ARG A 107 6.06 -3.12 -8.68
CA ARG A 107 4.90 -2.24 -8.84
C ARG A 107 3.70 -2.84 -8.13
N MET A 108 2.94 -1.99 -7.46
CA MET A 108 1.69 -2.39 -6.82
C MET A 108 0.56 -2.49 -7.87
N GLU A 109 -0.55 -3.12 -7.51
CA GLU A 109 -1.71 -3.26 -8.39
C GLU A 109 -2.32 -1.91 -8.83
N SER A 110 -2.12 -0.87 -8.05
CA SER A 110 -2.65 0.47 -8.33
C SER A 110 -1.54 1.51 -8.32
N ARG A 111 -1.53 2.36 -9.36
CA ARG A 111 -0.64 3.52 -9.46
C ARG A 111 -0.77 4.46 -8.25
N ARG A 112 -1.97 4.53 -7.67
CA ARG A 112 -2.20 5.34 -6.47
C ARG A 112 -1.40 4.84 -5.27
N VAL A 113 -1.26 3.53 -5.12
CA VAL A 113 -0.46 2.92 -4.04
C VAL A 113 1.03 3.18 -4.27
N ASP A 114 1.52 3.06 -5.50
CA ASP A 114 2.90 3.45 -5.84
C ASP A 114 3.17 4.92 -5.51
N ASN A 115 2.26 5.80 -5.85
CA ASN A 115 2.39 7.23 -5.54
C ASN A 115 2.31 7.51 -4.03
N GLN A 116 1.54 6.74 -3.27
CA GLN A 116 1.54 6.83 -1.81
C GLN A 116 2.89 6.41 -1.22
N ALA A 117 3.51 5.38 -1.78
CA ALA A 117 4.86 4.97 -1.38
C ALA A 117 5.89 6.06 -1.71
N ARG A 118 5.89 6.57 -2.96
CA ARG A 118 6.77 7.67 -3.39
C ARG A 118 6.59 8.92 -2.54
N GLY A 119 5.34 9.27 -2.24
CA GLY A 119 4.99 10.43 -1.43
C GLY A 119 5.38 10.34 0.05
N ARG A 120 6.06 9.26 0.47
CA ARG A 120 6.71 9.20 1.78
C ARG A 120 8.02 9.97 1.81
N SER A 121 8.70 10.12 0.67
CA SER A 121 9.89 10.97 0.53
C SER A 121 9.54 12.35 -0.05
N GLY A 122 10.42 13.31 0.12
CA GLY A 122 10.26 14.66 -0.45
C GLY A 122 9.12 15.47 0.14
N ARG A 123 8.74 15.25 1.40
CA ARG A 123 7.63 15.97 2.04
C ARG A 123 8.06 17.36 2.47
N GLN A 124 7.12 18.30 2.43
CA GLN A 124 7.30 19.68 2.90
C GLN A 124 8.50 20.40 2.26
N GLY A 125 8.84 20.04 1.02
CA GLY A 125 10.00 20.61 0.33
C GLY A 125 11.36 20.03 0.74
N ASP A 126 11.39 19.01 1.59
CA ASP A 126 12.62 18.31 1.94
C ASP A 126 13.10 17.46 0.74
N GLU A 127 14.41 17.25 0.64
CA GLU A 127 14.98 16.34 -0.33
C GLU A 127 14.55 14.89 -0.09
N GLY A 128 14.46 14.10 -1.17
CA GLY A 128 14.12 12.70 -1.09
C GLY A 128 14.21 12.00 -2.43
N ASN A 129 14.42 10.70 -2.39
CA ASN A 129 14.58 9.88 -3.57
C ASN A 129 13.62 8.70 -3.56
N SER A 130 13.16 8.27 -4.74
CA SER A 130 12.38 7.04 -4.88
C SER A 130 12.77 6.26 -6.11
N ILE A 131 12.84 4.94 -5.98
CA ILE A 131 13.09 4.02 -7.08
C ILE A 131 12.20 2.79 -6.94
N PHE A 132 11.72 2.27 -8.07
CA PHE A 132 10.99 1.01 -8.12
C PHE A 132 11.77 0.02 -8.98
N TYR A 133 12.09 -1.12 -8.41
CA TYR A 133 12.63 -2.26 -9.14
C TYR A 133 11.46 -3.13 -9.58
N VAL A 134 11.48 -3.54 -10.83
CA VAL A 134 10.40 -4.33 -11.43
C VAL A 134 11.01 -5.51 -12.13
N SER A 135 10.47 -6.69 -11.92
CA SER A 135 10.80 -7.91 -12.65
C SER A 135 9.70 -8.24 -13.66
N LEU A 136 10.07 -8.88 -14.75
CA LEU A 136 9.10 -9.48 -15.69
C LEU A 136 8.34 -10.65 -15.05
N GLU A 137 8.89 -11.23 -13.99
CA GLU A 137 8.28 -12.31 -13.21
C GLU A 137 7.28 -11.81 -12.17
N ASP A 138 7.19 -10.47 -11.96
CA ASP A 138 6.21 -9.89 -11.04
C ASP A 138 4.79 -10.22 -11.50
N ASP A 139 3.88 -10.44 -10.54
CA ASP A 139 2.49 -10.86 -10.82
C ASP A 139 1.77 -9.91 -11.77
N LEU A 140 2.01 -8.61 -11.66
CA LEU A 140 1.48 -7.61 -12.57
C LEU A 140 1.91 -7.87 -14.03
N MET A 141 3.16 -8.25 -14.24
CA MET A 141 3.72 -8.52 -15.56
C MET A 141 3.27 -9.89 -16.10
N ARG A 142 3.18 -10.91 -15.23
CA ARG A 142 2.70 -12.24 -15.60
C ARG A 142 1.24 -12.24 -16.07
N ILE A 143 0.38 -11.44 -15.41
CA ILE A 143 -1.07 -11.44 -15.68
C ILE A 143 -1.41 -10.52 -16.86
N PHE A 144 -0.74 -9.38 -16.97
CA PHE A 144 -1.09 -8.30 -17.92
C PHE A 144 0.02 -7.92 -18.89
N GLY A 145 1.23 -8.47 -18.70
CA GLY A 145 2.29 -8.37 -19.69
C GLY A 145 1.89 -9.14 -20.95
N SER A 146 1.93 -8.49 -22.10
CA SER A 146 1.65 -9.17 -23.36
C SER A 146 2.84 -10.04 -23.76
N GLU A 147 2.58 -11.23 -24.37
CA GLU A 147 3.61 -12.07 -24.99
C GLU A 147 4.48 -11.27 -25.96
N SER A 148 3.89 -10.25 -26.61
CA SER A 148 4.64 -9.34 -27.48
C SER A 148 5.73 -8.55 -26.74
N MET A 149 5.57 -8.32 -25.43
CA MET A 149 6.58 -7.63 -24.63
C MET A 149 7.76 -8.54 -24.29
N SER A 150 7.51 -9.79 -23.95
CA SER A 150 8.56 -10.81 -23.75
C SER A 150 9.39 -11.00 -25.02
N ASN A 151 8.71 -11.20 -26.15
CA ASN A 151 9.35 -11.36 -27.45
C ASN A 151 10.15 -10.10 -27.90
N MET A 152 9.71 -8.92 -27.49
CA MET A 152 10.41 -7.68 -27.81
C MET A 152 11.64 -7.47 -26.92
N LEU A 153 11.58 -7.88 -25.66
CA LEU A 153 12.72 -7.86 -24.75
C LEU A 153 13.81 -8.87 -25.16
N GLU A 154 13.40 -10.07 -25.61
CA GLU A 154 14.33 -11.03 -26.20
C GLU A 154 15.03 -10.49 -27.44
N LYS A 155 14.29 -9.78 -28.32
CA LYS A 155 14.86 -9.13 -29.51
C LYS A 155 15.82 -7.99 -29.21
N LEU A 156 15.68 -7.34 -28.03
CA LEU A 156 16.62 -6.33 -27.55
C LEU A 156 17.93 -6.92 -27.02
N GLY A 157 18.06 -8.24 -27.05
CA GLY A 157 19.32 -8.93 -26.72
C GLY A 157 19.69 -8.90 -25.25
N LEU A 158 18.70 -8.80 -24.37
CA LEU A 158 18.90 -8.73 -22.94
C LEU A 158 19.42 -10.06 -22.41
N LYS A 159 20.56 -9.99 -21.73
CA LYS A 159 21.08 -11.10 -20.95
C LYS A 159 20.44 -11.11 -19.55
N ASP A 160 20.26 -12.31 -19.01
CA ASP A 160 19.79 -12.47 -17.64
C ASP A 160 20.61 -11.63 -16.67
N GLY A 161 19.93 -10.79 -15.86
CA GLY A 161 20.56 -9.94 -14.86
C GLY A 161 20.86 -8.50 -15.31
N GLU A 162 20.58 -8.10 -16.54
CA GLU A 162 20.70 -6.70 -16.98
C GLU A 162 19.46 -5.88 -16.59
N SER A 163 19.67 -4.67 -16.11
CA SER A 163 18.59 -3.73 -15.82
C SER A 163 18.34 -2.79 -17.00
N ILE A 164 17.07 -2.65 -17.38
CA ILE A 164 16.67 -1.74 -18.46
C ILE A 164 15.93 -0.57 -17.84
N ASP A 165 16.38 0.62 -18.18
CA ASP A 165 15.61 1.84 -17.92
C ASP A 165 15.24 2.47 -19.27
N HIS A 166 14.01 2.15 -19.74
CA HIS A 166 13.51 2.67 -20.99
C HIS A 166 12.09 3.22 -20.83
N PRO A 167 11.79 4.42 -21.37
CA PRO A 167 10.48 5.06 -21.23
C PRO A 167 9.31 4.21 -21.74
N TRP A 168 9.54 3.35 -22.72
CA TRP A 168 8.53 2.45 -23.26
C TRP A 168 8.09 1.40 -22.23
N ILE A 169 9.03 0.84 -21.46
CA ILE A 169 8.73 -0.13 -20.39
C ILE A 169 7.84 0.51 -19.33
N ASN A 170 8.14 1.75 -18.96
CA ASN A 170 7.32 2.49 -18.01
C ASN A 170 5.88 2.68 -18.51
N LYS A 171 5.69 2.98 -19.81
CA LYS A 171 4.35 3.06 -20.42
C LYS A 171 3.63 1.72 -20.46
N ALA A 172 4.36 0.62 -20.72
CA ALA A 172 3.78 -0.72 -20.72
C ALA A 172 3.30 -1.12 -19.31
N LEU A 173 4.10 -0.84 -18.28
CA LEU A 173 3.74 -1.03 -16.87
C LEU A 173 2.52 -0.21 -16.47
N GLU A 174 2.45 1.06 -16.87
CA GLU A 174 1.28 1.90 -16.61
C GLU A 174 0.00 1.35 -17.24
N ARG A 175 0.09 0.86 -18.48
CA ARG A 175 -1.06 0.20 -19.16
C ARG A 175 -1.46 -1.10 -18.45
N ALA A 176 -0.50 -1.88 -17.98
CA ALA A 176 -0.78 -3.09 -17.20
C ALA A 176 -1.52 -2.73 -15.89
N GLN A 177 -1.03 -1.74 -15.15
CA GLN A 177 -1.71 -1.25 -13.93
C GLN A 177 -3.13 -0.76 -14.22
N GLN A 178 -3.34 0.00 -15.30
CA GLN A 178 -4.69 0.46 -15.69
C GLN A 178 -5.65 -0.70 -15.95
N LYS A 179 -5.18 -1.78 -16.58
CA LYS A 179 -6.01 -2.98 -16.81
C LYS A 179 -6.38 -3.67 -15.49
N VAL A 180 -5.44 -3.78 -14.55
CA VAL A 180 -5.71 -4.31 -13.20
C VAL A 180 -6.72 -3.46 -12.47
N GLU A 181 -6.53 -2.13 -12.48
CA GLU A 181 -7.43 -1.19 -11.82
C GLU A 181 -8.86 -1.29 -12.40
N ALA A 182 -9.00 -1.37 -13.72
CA ALA A 182 -10.30 -1.54 -14.39
C ALA A 182 -10.97 -2.86 -13.98
N ARG A 183 -10.25 -3.98 -14.01
CA ARG A 183 -10.76 -5.28 -13.57
C ARG A 183 -11.21 -5.24 -12.10
N ASN A 184 -10.39 -4.70 -11.22
CA ASN A 184 -10.72 -4.57 -9.79
C ASN A 184 -11.90 -3.63 -9.56
N PHE A 185 -12.06 -2.60 -10.39
CA PHE A 185 -13.23 -1.73 -10.37
C PHE A 185 -14.51 -2.50 -10.74
N ASP A 186 -14.48 -3.29 -11.81
CA ASP A 186 -15.64 -4.07 -12.26
C ASP A 186 -16.05 -5.13 -11.22
N ILE A 187 -15.07 -5.79 -10.61
CA ILE A 187 -15.33 -6.74 -9.51
C ILE A 187 -16.03 -6.02 -8.35
N ARG A 188 -15.49 -4.88 -7.89
CA ARG A 188 -16.10 -4.11 -6.80
C ARG A 188 -17.50 -3.61 -7.15
N LYS A 189 -17.70 -3.15 -8.40
CA LYS A 189 -19.01 -2.72 -8.88
C LYS A 189 -20.04 -3.86 -8.85
N THR A 190 -19.63 -5.06 -9.20
CA THR A 190 -20.47 -6.25 -9.15
C THR A 190 -20.83 -6.62 -7.71
N LEU A 191 -19.83 -6.61 -6.79
CA LEU A 191 -20.07 -6.86 -5.38
C LEU A 191 -21.06 -5.84 -4.77
N LEU A 192 -20.90 -4.55 -5.10
CA LEU A 192 -21.83 -3.51 -4.64
C LEU A 192 -23.27 -3.73 -5.09
N LYS A 193 -23.49 -4.31 -6.29
CA LYS A 193 -24.85 -4.64 -6.73
C LYS A 193 -25.50 -5.68 -5.81
N PHE A 194 -24.76 -6.69 -5.36
CA PHE A 194 -25.26 -7.69 -4.40
C PHE A 194 -25.48 -7.06 -3.02
N ASP A 195 -24.56 -6.24 -2.55
CA ASP A 195 -24.69 -5.54 -1.27
C ASP A 195 -25.89 -4.60 -1.24
N ASN A 196 -26.21 -3.93 -2.36
CA ASN A 196 -27.40 -3.07 -2.44
C ASN A 196 -28.70 -3.88 -2.22
N VAL A 197 -28.84 -5.05 -2.83
CA VAL A 197 -30.02 -5.91 -2.60
C VAL A 197 -30.16 -6.29 -1.13
N LEU A 198 -29.06 -6.70 -0.49
CA LEU A 198 -29.06 -7.02 0.95
C LEU A 198 -29.36 -5.79 1.82
N SER A 199 -28.87 -4.62 1.41
CA SER A 199 -29.13 -3.36 2.10
C SER A 199 -30.61 -2.97 2.02
N ASP A 200 -31.21 -3.09 0.84
CA ASP A 200 -32.64 -2.81 0.63
C ASP A 200 -33.51 -3.76 1.47
N GLN A 201 -33.22 -5.06 1.46
CA GLN A 201 -33.89 -6.02 2.31
C GLN A 201 -33.77 -5.68 3.80
N ARG A 202 -32.57 -5.29 4.22
CA ARG A 202 -32.32 -4.88 5.61
C ARG A 202 -33.11 -3.62 5.97
N GLN A 203 -33.16 -2.64 5.09
CA GLN A 203 -33.94 -1.41 5.31
C GLN A 203 -35.43 -1.70 5.46
N VAL A 204 -36.00 -2.58 4.63
CA VAL A 204 -37.40 -3.00 4.74
C VAL A 204 -37.64 -3.63 6.09
N ILE A 205 -36.84 -4.62 6.50
CA ILE A 205 -37.01 -5.30 7.80
C ILE A 205 -36.87 -4.31 8.96
N PHE A 206 -35.88 -3.42 8.93
CA PHE A 206 -35.70 -2.44 10.00
C PHE A 206 -36.82 -1.40 10.03
N SER A 207 -37.37 -0.98 8.89
CA SER A 207 -38.49 -0.05 8.83
C SER A 207 -39.74 -0.70 9.43
N GLU A 208 -40.02 -1.93 9.06
CA GLU A 208 -41.14 -2.68 9.60
C GLU A 208 -41.00 -2.91 11.13
N ARG A 209 -39.80 -3.31 11.56
CA ARG A 209 -39.50 -3.43 12.99
C ARG A 209 -39.73 -2.12 13.76
N THR A 210 -39.28 -0.99 13.20
CA THR A 210 -39.47 0.32 13.84
C THR A 210 -40.95 0.69 13.90
N LYS A 211 -41.72 0.44 12.84
CA LYS A 211 -43.15 0.67 12.82
C LYS A 211 -43.85 -0.13 13.91
N VAL A 212 -43.52 -1.42 14.07
CA VAL A 212 -44.08 -2.28 15.12
C VAL A 212 -43.71 -1.77 16.51
N MET A 213 -42.47 -1.30 16.70
CA MET A 213 -42.03 -0.80 18.03
C MET A 213 -42.67 0.55 18.39
N ASP A 214 -42.90 1.43 17.40
CA ASP A 214 -43.46 2.76 17.61
C ASP A 214 -45.00 2.76 17.63
N ASN A 215 -45.65 1.71 17.14
CA ASN A 215 -47.09 1.61 17.02
C ASN A 215 -47.70 1.14 18.31
N LYS A 216 -48.64 1.95 18.84
CA LYS A 216 -49.41 1.61 20.07
C LYS A 216 -50.47 0.53 19.84
N GLU A 217 -50.76 0.21 18.57
CA GLU A 217 -51.77 -0.77 18.18
C GLU A 217 -51.14 -1.99 17.51
N ILE A 218 -50.41 -2.79 18.31
CA ILE A 218 -49.70 -4.00 17.82
C ILE A 218 -50.72 -5.02 17.21
N PHE A 219 -51.95 -5.04 17.69
CA PHE A 219 -53.00 -5.98 17.22
C PHE A 219 -53.44 -5.67 15.79
N SER A 220 -53.54 -4.40 15.39
CA SER A 220 -53.91 -4.05 14.02
C SER A 220 -52.86 -4.48 13.02
N TYR A 221 -51.59 -4.57 13.45
CA TYR A 221 -50.46 -5.05 12.63
C TYR A 221 -50.53 -6.56 12.40
N SER A 222 -50.89 -7.33 13.47
CA SER A 222 -51.03 -8.79 13.34
C SER A 222 -52.21 -9.15 12.44
N ASP A 223 -53.32 -8.40 12.49
CA ASP A 223 -54.46 -8.60 11.60
C ASP A 223 -54.12 -8.33 10.13
N SER A 224 -53.31 -7.32 9.82
CA SER A 224 -52.86 -7.08 8.43
C SER A 224 -52.00 -8.22 7.92
N PHE A 225 -51.08 -8.75 8.71
CA PHE A 225 -50.26 -9.93 8.33
C PHE A 225 -51.11 -11.19 8.13
N LEU A 226 -52.09 -11.41 8.98
CA LEU A 226 -53.01 -12.56 8.84
C LEU A 226 -53.82 -12.45 7.54
N ASN A 227 -54.30 -11.27 7.19
CA ASN A 227 -55.02 -11.04 5.94
C ASN A 227 -54.12 -11.25 4.70
N GLU A 228 -52.88 -10.76 4.70
CA GLU A 228 -51.92 -11.00 3.61
C GLU A 228 -51.62 -12.50 3.43
N ILE A 229 -51.49 -13.27 4.53
CA ILE A 229 -51.28 -14.72 4.47
C ILE A 229 -52.53 -15.43 3.92
N ILE A 230 -53.72 -15.01 4.32
CA ILE A 230 -55.00 -15.59 3.85
C ILE A 230 -55.19 -15.30 2.34
N GLU A 231 -54.83 -14.11 1.86
CA GLU A 231 -54.90 -13.75 0.45
C GLU A 231 -53.84 -14.45 -0.42
N SER A 232 -52.75 -14.92 0.17
CA SER A 232 -51.67 -15.65 -0.52
C SER A 232 -51.91 -17.17 -0.61
N LEU A 233 -52.88 -17.69 0.12
CA LEU A 233 -53.33 -19.11 0.09
C LEU A 233 -54.44 -19.34 -0.91
#